data_7b547a51cab5510532ff1ef8334c0a3d
#
_entry.id   7b547a51cab5510532ff1ef8334c0a3d
#
_cell.length_a   1.000
_cell.length_b   1.000
_cell.length_c   1.000
_cell.angle_alpha   90.00
_cell.angle_beta   90.00
_cell.angle_gamma   90.00
#
_symmetry.space_group_name_H-M   'P 1'
#
loop_
_entity.id
_entity.type
_entity.pdbx_description
1 polymer ?
#
loop_
_entity_poly.entity_id
_entity_poly.type
_entity_poly.pdbx_seq_one_letter_code
_entity_poly.pdbx_strand_id
1 'polypeptide(L)'
;ETIKALSDSGVIGVLLPGTPFALLSDHYSPARKMIANNLPLALATDCNPNCYTESMQLVQQLAVFRMGMTPAEALVSSTVNAAFAIGKSDRGVISEGWRADLLICDVPDYRHLTYHFGVNHVETVIIGGKIIDG
;
A
#
# COMPACT_ATOMS: atom_id res chain seq x y z
N GLU A 1 -16.85 18.19 2.55
CA GLU A 1 -17.79 17.87 1.42
C GLU A 1 -17.11 17.01 0.36
N THR A 2 -15.97 17.39 -0.20
CA THR A 2 -15.28 16.66 -1.30
C THR A 2 -14.94 15.21 -0.97
N ILE A 3 -14.39 14.93 0.23
CA ILE A 3 -14.01 13.55 0.62
C ILE A 3 -15.26 12.66 0.73
N LYS A 4 -16.33 13.18 1.29
CA LYS A 4 -17.58 12.43 1.38
C LYS A 4 -18.18 12.14 0.01
N ALA A 5 -18.17 13.09 -0.90
CA ALA A 5 -18.64 12.90 -2.27
C ALA A 5 -17.82 11.82 -3.01
N LEU A 6 -16.49 11.77 -2.81
CA LEU A 6 -15.65 10.70 -3.34
C LEU A 6 -16.02 9.35 -2.74
N SER A 7 -16.23 9.25 -1.43
CA SER A 7 -16.66 8.02 -0.79
C SER A 7 -18.00 7.53 -1.33
N ASP A 8 -18.97 8.43 -1.45
CA ASP A 8 -20.33 8.12 -1.95
C ASP A 8 -20.33 7.71 -3.44
N SER A 9 -19.30 8.07 -4.20
CA SER A 9 -19.17 7.71 -5.63
C SER A 9 -18.59 6.31 -5.88
N GLY A 10 -18.14 5.61 -4.84
CA GLY A 10 -17.61 4.24 -4.95
C GLY A 10 -16.21 4.15 -5.56
N VAL A 11 -15.46 5.25 -5.64
CA VAL A 11 -14.06 5.26 -6.09
C VAL A 11 -13.10 4.82 -4.99
N ILE A 12 -11.91 4.38 -5.38
CA ILE A 12 -10.78 4.13 -4.49
C ILE A 12 -9.79 5.28 -4.61
N GLY A 13 -9.41 5.89 -3.49
CA GLY A 13 -8.38 6.92 -3.46
C GLY A 13 -6.98 6.28 -3.50
N VAL A 14 -6.18 6.59 -4.51
CA VAL A 14 -4.79 6.12 -4.58
C VAL A 14 -3.86 7.17 -3.98
N LEU A 15 -3.13 6.82 -2.94
CA LEU A 15 -2.20 7.70 -2.23
C LEU A 15 -0.76 7.38 -2.63
N LEU A 16 0.04 8.42 -2.82
CA LEU A 16 1.38 8.38 -3.38
C LEU A 16 2.39 9.05 -2.43
N PRO A 17 2.62 8.52 -1.21
CA PRO A 17 3.42 9.21 -0.19
C PRO A 17 4.91 9.36 -0.54
N GLY A 18 5.42 8.59 -1.50
CA GLY A 18 6.79 8.71 -1.98
C GLY A 18 7.06 10.04 -2.68
N THR A 19 6.12 10.55 -3.46
CA THR A 19 6.28 11.79 -4.22
C THR A 19 6.48 13.02 -3.33
N PRO A 20 5.60 13.35 -2.35
CA PRO A 20 5.87 14.46 -1.44
C PRO A 20 7.14 14.27 -0.62
N PHE A 21 7.49 13.04 -0.25
CA PHE A 21 8.76 12.75 0.44
C PHE A 21 9.96 13.12 -0.43
N ALA A 22 10.01 12.65 -1.68
CA ALA A 22 11.11 12.91 -2.60
C ALA A 22 11.25 14.40 -2.97
N LEU A 23 10.12 15.12 -3.03
CA LEU A 23 10.07 16.55 -3.32
C LEU A 23 10.23 17.46 -2.09
N LEU A 24 10.57 16.89 -0.92
CA LEU A 24 10.72 17.62 0.34
C LEU A 24 9.47 18.44 0.73
N SER A 25 8.29 17.94 0.36
CA SER A 25 7.00 18.59 0.67
C SER A 25 6.49 18.12 2.04
N ASP A 26 5.98 19.05 2.83
CA ASP A 26 5.26 18.72 4.07
C ASP A 26 3.76 18.45 3.83
N HIS A 27 3.29 18.59 2.60
CA HIS A 27 1.89 18.39 2.24
C HIS A 27 1.63 16.95 1.81
N TYR A 28 0.99 16.18 2.69
CA TYR A 28 0.53 14.83 2.44
C TYR A 28 -0.99 14.78 2.37
N SER A 29 -1.53 13.84 1.59
CA SER A 29 -2.97 13.60 1.53
C SER A 29 -3.53 13.26 2.93
N PRO A 30 -4.71 13.77 3.30
CA PRO A 30 -5.26 13.62 4.65
C PRO A 30 -5.88 12.22 4.84
N ALA A 31 -5.07 11.16 4.85
CA ALA A 31 -5.51 9.77 4.91
C ALA A 31 -6.47 9.48 6.07
N ARG A 32 -6.20 10.02 7.26
CA ARG A 32 -7.10 9.84 8.42
C ARG A 32 -8.50 10.36 8.18
N LYS A 33 -8.62 11.54 7.53
CA LYS A 33 -9.94 12.10 7.19
C LYS A 33 -10.64 11.30 6.11
N MET A 34 -9.90 10.75 5.14
CA MET A 34 -10.43 9.90 4.08
C MET A 34 -10.99 8.60 4.66
N ILE A 35 -10.20 7.92 5.51
CA ILE A 35 -10.62 6.68 6.20
C ILE A 35 -11.84 6.93 7.09
N ALA A 36 -11.84 8.02 7.86
CA ALA A 36 -12.96 8.39 8.72
C ALA A 36 -14.26 8.69 7.95
N ASN A 37 -14.17 8.96 6.66
CA ASN A 37 -15.32 9.12 5.76
C ASN A 37 -15.60 7.86 4.92
N ASN A 38 -15.04 6.71 5.29
CA ASN A 38 -15.19 5.43 4.60
C ASN A 38 -14.74 5.42 3.14
N LEU A 39 -13.82 6.32 2.74
CA LEU A 39 -13.20 6.26 1.43
C LEU A 39 -12.13 5.16 1.44
N PRO A 40 -12.29 4.09 0.64
CA PRO A 40 -11.25 3.07 0.54
C PRO A 40 -10.00 3.66 -0.08
N LEU A 41 -8.83 3.31 0.49
CA LEU A 41 -7.54 3.82 0.06
C LEU A 41 -6.64 2.72 -0.46
N ALA A 42 -5.97 2.98 -1.55
CA ALA A 42 -4.84 2.20 -2.07
C ALA A 42 -3.54 2.98 -1.94
N LEU A 43 -2.42 2.27 -1.92
CA LEU A 43 -1.08 2.84 -1.94
C LEU A 43 -0.36 2.45 -3.24
N ALA A 44 0.43 3.37 -3.79
CA ALA A 44 1.29 3.09 -4.93
C ALA A 44 2.63 3.84 -4.83
N THR A 45 3.62 3.38 -5.58
CA THR A 45 4.98 3.95 -5.57
C THR A 45 5.05 5.27 -6.31
N ASP A 46 4.23 5.46 -7.35
CA ASP A 46 4.37 6.58 -8.29
C ASP A 46 5.80 6.66 -8.86
N CYS A 47 6.37 5.50 -9.22
CA CYS A 47 7.75 5.42 -9.69
C CYS A 47 7.94 6.23 -10.98
N ASN A 48 8.67 7.34 -10.86
CA ASN A 48 8.92 8.29 -11.93
C ASN A 48 10.25 9.04 -11.67
N PRO A 49 10.77 9.85 -12.60
CA PRO A 49 12.05 10.54 -12.41
C PRO A 49 12.15 11.45 -11.17
N ASN A 50 11.03 11.94 -10.63
CA ASN A 50 11.01 12.78 -9.43
C ASN A 50 10.85 11.95 -8.13
N CYS A 51 10.40 10.71 -8.25
CA CYS A 51 10.22 9.78 -7.14
C CYS A 51 10.59 8.37 -7.60
N TYR A 52 11.91 8.10 -7.68
CA TYR A 52 12.42 6.84 -8.21
C TYR A 52 12.51 5.79 -7.09
N THR A 53 11.35 5.22 -6.73
CA THR A 53 11.27 4.10 -5.78
C THR A 53 10.35 3.00 -6.31
N GLU A 54 10.77 1.76 -6.17
CA GLU A 54 9.98 0.55 -6.44
C GLU A 54 9.56 -0.14 -5.13
N SER A 55 9.99 0.40 -3.97
CA SER A 55 9.76 -0.21 -2.68
C SER A 55 8.37 0.09 -2.13
N MET A 56 7.44 -0.86 -2.25
CA MET A 56 6.14 -0.78 -1.58
C MET A 56 6.26 -0.81 -0.04
N GLN A 57 7.31 -1.43 0.51
CA GLN A 57 7.57 -1.38 1.96
C GLN A 57 7.86 0.06 2.41
N LEU A 58 8.69 0.81 1.66
CA LEU A 58 8.93 2.22 1.93
C LEU A 58 7.64 3.04 1.83
N VAL A 59 6.81 2.78 0.82
CA VAL A 59 5.51 3.46 0.65
C VAL A 59 4.59 3.21 1.85
N GLN A 60 4.50 1.97 2.35
CA GLN A 60 3.75 1.64 3.57
C GLN A 60 4.30 2.39 4.80
N GLN A 61 5.62 2.44 4.96
CA GLN A 61 6.29 3.14 6.05
C GLN A 61 5.97 4.65 6.03
N LEU A 62 6.05 5.27 4.86
CA LEU A 62 5.69 6.68 4.69
C LEU A 62 4.20 6.93 4.98
N ALA A 63 3.31 6.02 4.56
CA ALA A 63 1.89 6.12 4.87
C ALA A 63 1.62 6.09 6.39
N VAL A 64 2.35 5.25 7.13
CA VAL A 64 2.27 5.19 8.60
C VAL A 64 2.87 6.44 9.23
N PHE A 65 4.11 6.81 8.89
CA PHE A 65 4.84 7.88 9.58
C PHE A 65 4.40 9.29 9.20
N ARG A 66 3.98 9.50 7.93
CA ARG A 66 3.65 10.84 7.42
C ARG A 66 2.16 11.10 7.26
N MET A 67 1.36 10.04 7.08
CA MET A 67 -0.08 10.17 6.84
C MET A 67 -0.92 9.63 8.01
N GLY A 68 -0.28 9.07 9.05
CA GLY A 68 -0.93 8.57 10.27
C GLY A 68 -1.79 7.32 10.05
N MET A 69 -1.52 6.53 9.03
CA MET A 69 -2.17 5.23 8.84
C MET A 69 -1.66 4.24 9.88
N THR A 70 -2.49 3.29 10.26
CA THR A 70 -2.03 2.13 11.04
C THR A 70 -1.31 1.14 10.13
N PRO A 71 -0.43 0.25 10.68
CA PRO A 71 0.19 -0.81 9.88
C PRO A 71 -0.82 -1.69 9.13
N ALA A 72 -1.96 -2.00 9.75
CA ALA A 72 -3.03 -2.79 9.11
C ALA A 72 -3.68 -2.04 7.94
N GLU A 73 -3.98 -0.75 8.11
CA GLU A 73 -4.52 0.08 7.03
C GLU A 73 -3.52 0.20 5.86
N ALA A 74 -2.22 0.37 6.14
CA ALA A 74 -1.19 0.43 5.11
C ALA A 74 -1.05 -0.91 4.36
N LEU A 75 -1.12 -2.04 5.08
CA LEU A 75 -1.09 -3.38 4.48
C LEU A 75 -2.29 -3.62 3.56
N VAL A 76 -3.52 -3.37 4.03
CA VAL A 76 -4.74 -3.51 3.23
C VAL A 76 -4.72 -2.60 2.01
N SER A 77 -4.24 -1.36 2.18
CA SER A 77 -4.15 -0.37 1.09
C SER A 77 -3.12 -0.76 0.02
N SER A 78 -2.09 -1.52 0.36
CA SER A 78 -1.06 -1.99 -0.59
C SER A 78 -1.32 -3.40 -1.16
N THR A 79 -2.38 -4.07 -0.71
CA THR A 79 -2.75 -5.42 -1.17
C THR A 79 -4.13 -5.43 -1.81
N VAL A 80 -5.18 -5.74 -1.06
CA VAL A 80 -6.53 -5.93 -1.61
C VAL A 80 -7.07 -4.66 -2.25
N ASN A 81 -6.94 -3.50 -1.59
CA ASN A 81 -7.44 -2.24 -2.15
C ASN A 81 -6.65 -1.82 -3.41
N ALA A 82 -5.32 -2.04 -3.42
CA ALA A 82 -4.51 -1.79 -4.60
C ALA A 82 -4.90 -2.69 -5.78
N ALA A 83 -5.19 -3.97 -5.52
CA ALA A 83 -5.70 -4.89 -6.52
C ALA A 83 -7.03 -4.39 -7.11
N PHE A 84 -7.97 -4.00 -6.27
CA PHE A 84 -9.26 -3.43 -6.71
C PHE A 84 -9.07 -2.13 -7.51
N ALA A 85 -8.16 -1.26 -7.10
CA ALA A 85 -7.89 0.00 -7.79
C ALA A 85 -7.44 -0.19 -9.25
N ILE A 86 -6.80 -1.32 -9.56
CA ILE A 86 -6.39 -1.70 -10.93
C ILE A 86 -7.35 -2.71 -11.58
N GLY A 87 -8.54 -2.88 -11.05
CA GLY A 87 -9.59 -3.75 -11.61
C GLY A 87 -9.32 -5.24 -11.45
N LYS A 88 -8.53 -5.66 -10.45
CA LYS A 88 -8.28 -7.06 -10.12
C LYS A 88 -9.07 -7.47 -8.87
N SER A 89 -9.86 -8.53 -9.01
CA SER A 89 -10.71 -9.06 -7.93
C SER A 89 -10.36 -10.49 -7.50
N ASP A 90 -9.22 -11.00 -7.99
CA ASP A 90 -8.75 -12.36 -7.81
C ASP A 90 -7.44 -12.47 -7.01
N ARG A 91 -6.99 -11.37 -6.39
CA ARG A 91 -5.72 -11.26 -5.65
C ARG A 91 -5.76 -10.18 -4.58
N GLY A 92 -4.71 -10.11 -3.76
CA GLY A 92 -4.59 -9.13 -2.67
C GLY A 92 -5.00 -9.67 -1.31
N VAL A 93 -5.62 -10.86 -1.25
CA VAL A 93 -5.85 -11.64 -0.03
C VAL A 93 -5.53 -13.12 -0.29
N ILE A 94 -5.25 -13.86 0.78
CA ILE A 94 -5.07 -15.31 0.72
C ILE A 94 -6.47 -15.93 0.83
N SER A 95 -6.98 -16.43 -0.30
CA SER A 95 -8.31 -17.04 -0.37
C SER A 95 -8.30 -18.20 -1.37
N GLU A 96 -9.10 -19.22 -1.12
CA GLU A 96 -9.24 -20.35 -2.01
C GLU A 96 -9.76 -19.91 -3.40
N GLY A 97 -9.16 -20.43 -4.46
CA GLY A 97 -9.49 -20.08 -5.84
C GLY A 97 -8.92 -18.74 -6.33
N TRP A 98 -8.23 -17.98 -5.46
CA TRP A 98 -7.58 -16.74 -5.84
C TRP A 98 -6.16 -16.96 -6.35
N ARG A 99 -5.66 -16.01 -7.12
CA ARG A 99 -4.31 -16.06 -7.65
C ARG A 99 -3.28 -15.97 -6.52
N ALA A 100 -2.37 -16.92 -6.48
CA ALA A 100 -1.30 -16.98 -5.48
C ALA A 100 -0.11 -16.09 -5.90
N ASP A 101 -0.29 -14.77 -5.78
CA ASP A 101 0.79 -13.78 -5.84
C ASP A 101 1.08 -13.39 -4.38
N LEU A 102 2.15 -13.92 -3.79
CA LEU A 102 2.43 -13.89 -2.35
C LEU A 102 3.86 -13.45 -2.08
N LEU A 103 4.06 -12.82 -0.93
CA LEU A 103 5.37 -12.55 -0.36
C LEU A 103 5.51 -13.28 0.98
N ILE A 104 6.62 -13.98 1.18
CA ILE A 104 7.04 -14.45 2.50
C ILE A 104 8.04 -13.43 3.03
N CYS A 105 7.80 -12.95 4.24
CA CYS A 105 8.62 -11.93 4.87
C CYS A 105 9.24 -12.48 6.16
N ASP A 106 10.52 -12.22 6.37
CA ASP A 106 11.24 -12.53 7.61
C ASP A 106 10.94 -11.45 8.67
N VAL A 107 9.77 -11.58 9.27
CA VAL A 107 9.30 -10.67 10.35
C VAL A 107 8.46 -11.46 11.37
N PRO A 108 8.48 -11.08 12.65
CA PRO A 108 7.68 -11.76 13.68
C PRO A 108 6.18 -11.53 13.51
N ASP A 109 5.78 -10.39 12.95
CA ASP A 109 4.40 -10.09 12.56
C ASP A 109 4.35 -8.93 11.55
N TYR A 110 3.18 -8.70 10.93
CA TYR A 110 3.01 -7.71 9.86
C TYR A 110 3.33 -6.25 10.28
N ARG A 111 3.29 -5.92 11.56
CA ARG A 111 3.58 -4.55 12.06
C ARG A 111 5.07 -4.22 11.87
N HIS A 112 5.94 -5.22 11.85
CA HIS A 112 7.37 -5.03 11.59
C HIS A 112 7.65 -4.50 10.18
N LEU A 113 6.80 -4.76 9.18
CA LEU A 113 6.96 -4.22 7.83
C LEU A 113 7.02 -2.69 7.81
N THR A 114 6.35 -2.05 8.76
CA THR A 114 6.35 -0.60 8.90
C THR A 114 7.18 -0.08 10.06
N TYR A 115 7.37 -0.88 11.11
CA TYR A 115 8.14 -0.50 12.29
C TYR A 115 9.65 -0.56 12.05
N HIS A 116 10.16 -1.65 11.49
CA HIS A 116 11.57 -1.83 11.15
C HIS A 116 11.80 -1.28 9.72
N PHE A 117 11.88 0.02 9.62
CA PHE A 117 11.91 0.74 8.34
C PHE A 117 13.30 0.75 7.68
N GLY A 118 13.31 0.95 6.35
CA GLY A 118 14.55 1.04 5.56
C GLY A 118 15.20 -0.31 5.25
N VAL A 119 14.53 -1.42 5.58
CA VAL A 119 15.01 -2.79 5.35
C VAL A 119 14.04 -3.51 4.41
N ASN A 120 14.57 -4.33 3.51
CA ASN A 120 13.75 -5.26 2.73
C ASN A 120 13.52 -6.54 3.55
N HIS A 121 12.28 -6.79 3.92
CA HIS A 121 11.87 -7.97 4.69
C HIS A 121 11.40 -9.13 3.83
N VAL A 122 11.40 -9.00 2.50
CA VAL A 122 10.95 -10.07 1.61
C VAL A 122 12.02 -11.14 1.53
N GLU A 123 11.67 -12.36 1.93
CA GLU A 123 12.51 -13.55 1.84
C GLU A 123 12.20 -14.35 0.57
N THR A 124 10.91 -14.50 0.23
CA THR A 124 10.48 -15.29 -0.93
C THR A 124 9.36 -14.58 -1.68
N VAL A 125 9.47 -14.59 -3.00
CA VAL A 125 8.44 -14.09 -3.92
C VAL A 125 7.77 -15.25 -4.62
N ILE A 126 6.43 -15.29 -4.61
CA ILE A 126 5.62 -16.28 -5.31
C ILE A 126 4.71 -15.55 -6.29
N ILE A 127 4.73 -15.93 -7.56
CA ILE A 127 3.89 -15.37 -8.61
C ILE A 127 3.11 -16.50 -9.30
N GLY A 128 1.78 -16.42 -9.24
CA GLY A 128 0.91 -17.45 -9.82
C GLY A 128 1.17 -18.85 -9.24
N GLY A 129 1.53 -18.92 -7.96
CA GLY A 129 1.83 -20.16 -7.24
C GLY A 129 3.23 -20.74 -7.48
N LYS A 130 4.12 -20.01 -8.17
CA LYS A 130 5.51 -20.42 -8.42
C LYS A 130 6.47 -19.51 -7.67
N ILE A 131 7.44 -20.13 -6.98
CA ILE A 131 8.56 -19.38 -6.37
C ILE A 131 9.40 -18.77 -7.49
N ILE A 132 9.72 -17.49 -7.33
CA ILE A 132 10.60 -16.75 -8.23
C ILE A 132 11.97 -16.67 -7.58
N ASP A 133 12.93 -17.33 -8.19
CA ASP A 133 14.33 -17.22 -7.79
C ASP A 133 14.87 -15.85 -8.21
N GLY A 134 15.44 -15.11 -7.25
CA GLY A 134 16.03 -13.79 -7.45
C GLY A 134 17.53 -13.85 -7.61
#